data_9e3357e4e3d6db30358165d823e5c4c0
#
_entry.id   9e3357e4e3d6db30358165d823e5c4c0
#
_cell.length_a   1.000
_cell.length_b   1.000
_cell.length_c   1.000
_cell.angle_alpha   90.00
_cell.angle_beta   90.00
_cell.angle_gamma   90.00
#
_symmetry.space_group_name_H-M   'P 1'
#
loop_
_entity.id
_entity.type
_entity.pdbx_description
1 polymer ?
#
loop_
_entity_poly.entity_id
_entity_poly.type
_entity_poly.pdbx_seq_one_letter_code
_entity_poly.pdbx_strand_id
1 'polypeptide(L)'
;MASDKVLILYYSGSGNTKKMAKAIAEAMKSSAIDVTVEDVVKFDISSLPNYDGIVLGSPTYFSNVAWQVKKVIDESIVHYRGGKLKEKVAGIFTSAGTSRDGKDCLKMLEVALGLHHGMKVVEGILRVDGESEKEVEKRCQEYGKRLAKEIEK
;
A
#
# COMPACT_ATOMS: atom_id res chain seq x y z
N MET A 1 -13.35 -20.20 -11.01
CA MET A 1 -13.41 -18.72 -10.93
C MET A 1 -12.01 -18.16 -10.78
N ALA A 2 -11.77 -17.02 -11.38
CA ALA A 2 -10.47 -16.36 -11.24
C ALA A 2 -10.28 -15.86 -9.80
N SER A 3 -9.05 -15.95 -9.31
CA SER A 3 -8.69 -15.40 -8.01
C SER A 3 -8.69 -13.86 -8.06
N ASP A 4 -8.98 -13.23 -6.94
CA ASP A 4 -8.76 -11.79 -6.79
C ASP A 4 -7.27 -11.50 -6.93
N LYS A 5 -6.95 -10.41 -7.61
CA LYS A 5 -5.57 -9.98 -7.87
C LYS A 5 -5.24 -8.74 -7.04
N VAL A 6 -4.15 -8.81 -6.30
CA VAL A 6 -3.69 -7.70 -5.46
C VAL A 6 -2.27 -7.32 -5.81
N LEU A 7 -2.05 -6.02 -5.94
CA LEU A 7 -0.71 -5.46 -6.14
C LEU A 7 -0.27 -4.83 -4.82
N ILE A 8 0.91 -5.21 -4.35
CA ILE A 8 1.58 -4.51 -3.26
C ILE A 8 2.75 -3.76 -3.89
N LEU A 9 2.63 -2.45 -3.90
CA LEU A 9 3.56 -1.55 -4.57
C LEU A 9 4.25 -0.70 -3.51
N TYR A 10 5.58 -0.63 -3.55
CA TYR A 10 6.33 0.09 -2.51
C TYR A 10 7.60 0.73 -3.05
N TYR A 11 8.10 1.71 -2.31
CA TYR A 11 9.48 2.17 -2.38
C TYR A 11 10.14 1.94 -1.03
N SER A 12 11.41 1.58 -1.02
CA SER A 12 12.16 1.38 0.22
C SER A 12 13.58 1.93 0.07
N GLY A 13 13.95 2.84 0.95
CA GLY A 13 15.32 3.38 0.99
C GLY A 13 16.23 2.52 1.85
N SER A 14 15.84 2.28 3.10
CA SER A 14 16.64 1.53 4.08
C SER A 14 16.27 0.06 4.23
N GLY A 15 15.20 -0.38 3.59
CA GLY A 15 14.72 -1.76 3.68
C GLY A 15 13.51 -1.96 4.61
N ASN A 16 13.16 -0.98 5.42
CA ASN A 16 12.04 -1.11 6.37
C ASN A 16 10.69 -1.25 5.68
N THR A 17 10.41 -0.39 4.70
CA THR A 17 9.17 -0.46 3.94
C THR A 17 9.07 -1.78 3.15
N LYS A 18 10.19 -2.25 2.62
CA LYS A 18 10.24 -3.52 1.90
C LYS A 18 9.89 -4.70 2.80
N LYS A 19 10.40 -4.72 4.04
CA LYS A 19 10.06 -5.76 5.02
C LYS A 19 8.57 -5.77 5.32
N MET A 20 7.97 -4.59 5.47
CA MET A 20 6.53 -4.47 5.69
C MET A 20 5.74 -5.03 4.50
N ALA A 21 6.13 -4.66 3.29
CA ALA A 21 5.48 -5.15 2.07
C ALA A 21 5.49 -6.69 2.00
N LYS A 22 6.63 -7.30 2.31
CA LYS A 22 6.77 -8.76 2.30
C LYS A 22 5.89 -9.44 3.34
N ALA A 23 5.83 -8.88 4.54
CA ALA A 23 5.02 -9.46 5.62
C ALA A 23 3.51 -9.37 5.30
N ILE A 24 3.07 -8.25 4.72
CA ILE A 24 1.68 -8.09 4.26
C ILE A 24 1.38 -9.12 3.17
N ALA A 25 2.27 -9.25 2.19
CA ALA A 25 2.10 -10.20 1.08
C ALA A 25 1.97 -11.64 1.56
N GLU A 26 2.83 -12.05 2.49
CA GLU A 26 2.82 -13.41 3.05
C GLU A 26 1.46 -13.74 3.67
N ALA A 27 0.92 -12.82 4.45
CA ALA A 27 -0.38 -13.01 5.08
C ALA A 27 -1.52 -13.08 4.05
N MET A 28 -1.42 -12.32 2.96
CA MET A 28 -2.44 -12.34 1.90
C MET A 28 -2.34 -13.59 1.04
N LYS A 29 -1.15 -14.13 0.82
CA LYS A 29 -0.95 -15.37 0.07
C LYS A 29 -1.55 -16.59 0.75
N SER A 30 -1.75 -16.54 2.06
CA SER A 30 -2.41 -17.63 2.77
C SER A 30 -3.91 -17.72 2.47
N SER A 31 -4.48 -16.68 1.87
CA SER A 31 -5.85 -16.68 1.32
C SER A 31 -5.78 -17.01 -0.17
N ALA A 32 -6.92 -17.24 -0.81
CA ALA A 32 -6.97 -17.54 -2.24
C ALA A 32 -6.84 -16.28 -3.10
N ILE A 33 -5.77 -15.51 -2.87
CA ILE A 33 -5.50 -14.24 -3.55
C ILE A 33 -4.19 -14.35 -4.32
N ASP A 34 -4.20 -13.86 -5.56
CA ASP A 34 -3.01 -13.74 -6.40
C ASP A 34 -2.31 -12.42 -6.06
N VAL A 35 -1.20 -12.49 -5.34
CA VAL A 35 -0.47 -11.33 -4.84
C VAL A 35 0.78 -11.08 -5.67
N THR A 36 0.91 -9.86 -6.19
CA THR A 36 2.11 -9.38 -6.86
C THR A 36 2.76 -8.30 -5.99
N VAL A 37 4.07 -8.40 -5.74
CA VAL A 37 4.83 -7.42 -4.99
C VAL A 37 5.84 -6.77 -5.91
N GLU A 38 5.77 -5.45 -6.06
CA GLU A 38 6.69 -4.73 -6.95
C GLU A 38 7.21 -3.44 -6.33
N ASP A 39 8.46 -3.11 -6.68
CA ASP A 39 9.05 -1.82 -6.39
C ASP A 39 8.50 -0.80 -7.39
N VAL A 40 8.19 0.41 -6.91
CA VAL A 40 7.61 1.48 -7.74
C VAL A 40 8.51 1.90 -8.91
N VAL A 41 9.83 1.72 -8.78
CA VAL A 41 10.81 2.23 -9.75
C VAL A 41 10.60 1.63 -11.15
N LYS A 42 10.20 0.39 -11.22
CA LYS A 42 10.01 -0.33 -12.49
C LYS A 42 8.55 -0.61 -12.82
N PHE A 43 7.63 -0.07 -12.05
CA PHE A 43 6.22 -0.37 -12.20
C PHE A 43 5.60 0.30 -13.44
N ASP A 44 4.82 -0.46 -14.19
CA ASP A 44 4.04 0.04 -15.32
C ASP A 44 2.67 0.53 -14.83
N ILE A 45 2.49 1.85 -14.81
CA ILE A 45 1.27 2.48 -14.31
C ILE A 45 0.02 2.05 -15.08
N SER A 46 0.15 1.67 -16.34
CA SER A 46 -0.99 1.26 -17.16
C SER A 46 -1.67 0.00 -16.63
N SER A 47 -0.96 -0.79 -15.82
CA SER A 47 -1.48 -2.06 -15.29
C SER A 47 -2.35 -1.92 -14.04
N LEU A 48 -2.40 -0.74 -13.40
CA LEU A 48 -3.16 -0.56 -12.15
C LEU A 48 -4.61 -1.05 -12.21
N PRO A 49 -5.39 -0.75 -13.25
CA PRO A 49 -6.78 -1.20 -13.29
C PRO A 49 -6.98 -2.72 -13.36
N ASN A 50 -5.91 -3.47 -13.62
CA ASN A 50 -5.98 -4.94 -13.70
C ASN A 50 -6.08 -5.61 -12.33
N TYR A 51 -5.88 -4.87 -11.26
CA TYR A 51 -5.90 -5.39 -9.89
C TYR A 51 -7.23 -5.08 -9.21
N ASP A 52 -7.67 -5.99 -8.34
CA ASP A 52 -8.86 -5.83 -7.52
C ASP A 52 -8.56 -5.06 -6.24
N GLY A 53 -7.32 -5.15 -5.78
CA GLY A 53 -6.83 -4.39 -4.64
C GLY A 53 -5.43 -3.85 -4.89
N ILE A 54 -5.15 -2.69 -4.34
CA ILE A 54 -3.85 -2.03 -4.46
C ILE A 54 -3.37 -1.62 -3.07
N VAL A 55 -2.19 -2.06 -2.70
CA VAL A 55 -1.55 -1.72 -1.42
C VAL A 55 -0.32 -0.90 -1.74
N LEU A 56 -0.26 0.32 -1.22
CA LEU A 56 0.82 1.25 -1.52
C LEU A 56 1.59 1.61 -0.26
N GLY A 57 2.90 1.42 -0.29
CA GLY A 57 3.78 1.71 0.83
C GLY A 57 4.91 2.65 0.47
N SER A 58 5.26 3.51 1.41
CA SER A 58 6.33 4.50 1.28
C SER A 58 7.06 4.67 2.59
N PRO A 59 8.38 4.94 2.56
CA PRO A 59 8.99 5.53 3.74
C PRO A 59 8.47 6.95 3.91
N THR A 60 8.56 7.46 5.13
CA THR A 60 8.17 8.84 5.44
C THR A 60 9.39 9.73 5.38
N TYR A 61 9.38 10.68 4.45
CA TYR A 61 10.42 11.69 4.31
C TYR A 61 9.79 13.07 4.49
N PHE A 62 10.21 13.78 5.55
CA PHE A 62 9.66 15.11 5.86
C PHE A 62 8.12 15.10 5.92
N SER A 63 7.57 14.16 6.68
CA SER A 63 6.13 13.98 6.89
C SER A 63 5.35 13.60 5.63
N ASN A 64 6.03 13.27 4.54
CA ASN A 64 5.39 12.99 3.25
C ASN A 64 5.92 11.69 2.65
N VAL A 65 5.31 11.29 1.54
CA VAL A 65 5.78 10.12 0.78
C VAL A 65 7.12 10.42 0.10
N ALA A 66 7.88 9.36 -0.20
CA ALA A 66 9.07 9.48 -1.03
C ALA A 66 8.68 9.94 -2.44
N TRP A 67 9.57 10.68 -3.12
CA TRP A 67 9.26 11.19 -4.47
C TRP A 67 8.96 10.05 -5.46
N GLN A 68 9.57 8.89 -5.28
CA GLN A 68 9.33 7.74 -6.14
C GLN A 68 7.87 7.26 -6.05
N VAL A 69 7.29 7.31 -4.85
CA VAL A 69 5.88 7.00 -4.64
C VAL A 69 4.99 8.12 -5.18
N LYS A 70 5.39 9.38 -4.96
CA LYS A 70 4.65 10.52 -5.49
C LYS A 70 4.58 10.48 -7.02
N LYS A 71 5.65 10.04 -7.67
CA LYS A 71 5.67 9.86 -9.13
C LYS A 71 4.57 8.88 -9.58
N VAL A 72 4.43 7.76 -8.89
CA VAL A 72 3.36 6.79 -9.19
C VAL A 72 1.98 7.43 -9.00
N ILE A 73 1.80 8.16 -7.90
CA ILE A 73 0.54 8.85 -7.63
C ILE A 73 0.24 9.85 -8.75
N ASP A 74 1.22 10.65 -9.14
CA ASP A 74 1.03 11.66 -10.20
C ASP A 74 0.72 11.00 -11.55
N GLU A 75 1.43 9.93 -11.90
CA GLU A 75 1.19 9.21 -13.13
C GLU A 75 -0.17 8.51 -13.15
N SER A 76 -0.71 8.18 -11.98
CA SER A 76 -2.03 7.54 -11.89
C SER A 76 -3.18 8.44 -12.35
N ILE A 77 -2.91 9.71 -12.66
CA ILE A 77 -3.90 10.63 -13.23
C ILE A 77 -4.55 10.07 -14.50
N VAL A 78 -3.85 9.23 -15.24
CA VAL A 78 -4.38 8.60 -16.45
C VAL A 78 -5.59 7.70 -16.16
N HIS A 79 -5.72 7.24 -14.92
CA HIS A 79 -6.85 6.40 -14.49
C HIS A 79 -7.91 7.17 -13.72
N TYR A 80 -7.58 8.37 -13.27
CA TYR A 80 -8.46 9.20 -12.45
C TYR A 80 -9.71 9.64 -13.20
N ARG A 81 -9.54 10.18 -14.39
CA ARG A 81 -10.65 10.73 -15.17
C ARG A 81 -11.72 9.70 -15.55
N GLY A 82 -11.30 8.46 -15.77
CA GLY A 82 -12.22 7.36 -16.07
C GLY A 82 -12.75 6.64 -14.85
N GLY A 83 -12.34 7.04 -13.65
CA GLY A 83 -12.73 6.38 -12.40
C GLY A 83 -12.34 4.90 -12.37
N LYS A 84 -11.22 4.55 -12.99
CA LYS A 84 -10.84 3.15 -13.18
C LYS A 84 -10.45 2.41 -11.91
N LEU A 85 -10.12 3.14 -10.83
CA LEU A 85 -9.77 2.55 -9.53
C LEU A 85 -10.91 2.66 -8.52
N LYS A 86 -11.99 3.33 -8.89
CA LYS A 86 -13.11 3.59 -7.99
C LYS A 86 -13.69 2.30 -7.42
N GLU A 87 -13.96 2.31 -6.12
CA GLU A 87 -14.52 1.18 -5.35
C GLU A 87 -13.58 0.00 -5.11
N LYS A 88 -12.38 -0.02 -5.71
CA LYS A 88 -11.39 -1.05 -5.41
C LYS A 88 -10.85 -0.86 -3.99
N VAL A 89 -10.43 -1.95 -3.37
CA VAL A 89 -9.84 -1.90 -2.02
C VAL A 89 -8.42 -1.39 -2.07
N ALA A 90 -8.08 -0.48 -1.19
CA ALA A 90 -6.72 0.04 -1.03
C ALA A 90 -6.19 -0.24 0.36
N GLY A 91 -4.92 -0.62 0.43
CA GLY A 91 -4.15 -0.65 1.66
C GLY A 91 -3.05 0.40 1.57
N ILE A 92 -2.65 0.93 2.72
CA ILE A 92 -1.59 1.93 2.80
C ILE A 92 -0.70 1.64 4.01
N PHE A 93 0.61 1.82 3.85
CA PHE A 93 1.53 1.61 4.96
C PHE A 93 2.76 2.49 4.80
N THR A 94 3.40 2.80 5.93
CA THR A 94 4.61 3.62 5.93
C THR A 94 5.55 3.22 7.06
N SER A 95 6.83 3.49 6.88
CA SER A 95 7.83 3.45 7.92
C SER A 95 8.31 4.87 8.19
N ALA A 96 8.50 5.24 9.45
CA ALA A 96 8.81 6.60 9.83
C ALA A 96 9.74 6.68 11.04
N GLY A 97 10.41 7.81 11.19
CA GLY A 97 11.22 8.10 12.38
C GLY A 97 10.34 8.37 13.60
N THR A 98 9.20 9.01 13.42
CA THR A 98 8.25 9.33 14.49
C THR A 98 6.83 8.98 14.08
N SER A 99 5.99 8.73 15.08
CA SER A 99 4.58 8.44 14.86
C SER A 99 3.85 9.60 14.18
N ARG A 100 4.15 10.83 14.59
CA ARG A 100 3.55 12.03 14.04
C ARG A 100 3.79 12.14 12.52
N ASP A 101 5.06 12.03 12.12
CA ASP A 101 5.43 12.14 10.71
C ASP A 101 4.82 11.01 9.88
N GLY A 102 4.79 9.81 10.43
CA GLY A 102 4.18 8.66 9.77
C GLY A 102 2.69 8.82 9.54
N LYS A 103 1.98 9.38 10.50
CA LYS A 103 0.54 9.67 10.36
C LYS A 103 0.27 10.68 9.26
N ASP A 104 1.13 11.69 9.12
CA ASP A 104 1.02 12.67 8.05
C ASP A 104 1.23 12.00 6.68
N CYS A 105 2.22 11.11 6.58
CA CYS A 105 2.47 10.35 5.36
C CYS A 105 1.28 9.45 4.99
N LEU A 106 0.72 8.73 5.97
CA LEU A 106 -0.47 7.91 5.75
C LEU A 106 -1.65 8.76 5.25
N LYS A 107 -1.79 9.98 5.77
CA LYS A 107 -2.85 10.89 5.33
C LYS A 107 -2.69 11.25 3.85
N MET A 108 -1.47 11.47 3.39
CA MET A 108 -1.20 11.75 1.97
C MET A 108 -1.61 10.56 1.09
N LEU A 109 -1.26 9.35 1.51
CA LEU A 109 -1.66 8.14 0.77
C LEU A 109 -3.17 7.97 0.75
N GLU A 110 -3.84 8.20 1.88
CA GLU A 110 -5.28 8.10 2.00
C GLU A 110 -5.99 9.12 1.09
N VAL A 111 -5.49 10.36 1.05
CA VAL A 111 -6.06 11.40 0.20
C VAL A 111 -5.94 11.02 -1.28
N ALA A 112 -4.78 10.51 -1.69
CA ALA A 112 -4.57 10.14 -3.09
C ALA A 112 -5.48 8.98 -3.52
N LEU A 113 -5.50 7.90 -2.76
CA LEU A 113 -6.22 6.70 -3.14
C LEU A 113 -7.70 6.75 -2.77
N GLY A 114 -8.01 7.27 -1.59
CA GLY A 114 -9.38 7.32 -1.08
C GLY A 114 -10.17 8.52 -1.59
N LEU A 115 -9.73 9.73 -1.25
CA LEU A 115 -10.46 10.93 -1.62
C LEU A 115 -10.50 11.16 -3.13
N HIS A 116 -9.36 11.04 -3.80
CA HIS A 116 -9.27 11.32 -5.23
C HIS A 116 -9.68 10.15 -6.11
N HIS A 117 -9.08 8.99 -5.95
CA HIS A 117 -9.42 7.82 -6.76
C HIS A 117 -10.72 7.12 -6.37
N GLY A 118 -11.26 7.43 -5.19
CA GLY A 118 -12.51 6.82 -4.72
C GLY A 118 -12.38 5.35 -4.32
N MET A 119 -11.18 4.94 -3.94
CA MET A 119 -10.95 3.58 -3.45
C MET A 119 -11.44 3.43 -2.00
N LYS A 120 -11.73 2.20 -1.61
CA LYS A 120 -12.09 1.87 -0.22
C LYS A 120 -10.80 1.61 0.55
N VAL A 121 -10.30 2.63 1.25
CA VAL A 121 -9.04 2.53 1.98
C VAL A 121 -9.26 1.88 3.34
N VAL A 122 -8.58 0.77 3.57
CA VAL A 122 -8.51 0.14 4.89
C VAL A 122 -7.48 0.92 5.71
N GLU A 123 -7.84 1.29 6.94
CA GLU A 123 -6.99 2.09 7.82
C GLU A 123 -5.54 1.59 7.80
N GLY A 124 -4.62 2.49 7.49
CA GLY A 124 -3.22 2.14 7.28
C GLY A 124 -2.44 1.80 8.53
N ILE A 125 -1.28 1.22 8.34
CA ILE A 125 -0.37 0.85 9.42
C ILE A 125 0.96 1.56 9.28
N LEU A 126 1.64 1.69 10.41
CA LEU A 126 2.84 2.48 10.59
C LEU A 126 3.89 1.69 11.37
N ARG A 127 5.13 1.72 10.88
CA ARG A 127 6.30 1.31 11.64
C ARG A 127 7.06 2.54 12.07
N VAL A 128 7.39 2.63 13.35
CA VAL A 128 8.19 3.73 13.90
C VAL A 128 9.55 3.19 14.33
N ASP A 129 10.61 3.97 14.11
CA ASP A 129 11.96 3.60 14.54
C ASP A 129 11.98 3.26 16.04
N GLY A 130 12.69 2.19 16.36
CA GLY A 130 12.77 1.68 17.73
C GLY A 130 11.76 0.61 18.09
N GLU A 131 10.74 0.39 17.25
CA GLU A 131 9.80 -0.70 17.49
C GLU A 131 10.46 -2.07 17.22
N SER A 132 10.02 -3.09 17.95
CA SER A 132 10.45 -4.47 17.73
C SER A 132 10.05 -4.93 16.31
N GLU A 133 10.99 -5.50 15.57
CA GLU A 133 10.72 -6.05 14.25
C GLU A 133 9.64 -7.13 14.29
N LYS A 134 9.62 -7.92 15.35
CA LYS A 134 8.64 -8.99 15.55
C LYS A 134 7.22 -8.43 15.70
N GLU A 135 7.07 -7.34 16.45
CA GLU A 135 5.76 -6.69 16.62
C GLU A 135 5.29 -6.02 15.32
N VAL A 136 6.20 -5.39 14.60
CA VAL A 136 5.89 -4.78 13.29
C VAL A 136 5.45 -5.86 12.31
N GLU A 137 6.18 -6.97 12.24
CA GLU A 137 5.82 -8.08 11.37
C GLU A 137 4.42 -8.62 11.69
N LYS A 138 4.11 -8.79 12.97
CA LYS A 138 2.78 -9.23 13.40
C LYS A 138 1.70 -8.25 12.96
N ARG A 139 1.94 -6.96 13.11
CA ARG A 139 1.01 -5.91 12.68
C ARG A 139 0.79 -5.94 11.18
N CYS A 140 1.84 -6.16 10.41
CA CYS A 140 1.77 -6.28 8.95
C CYS A 140 0.97 -7.52 8.54
N GLN A 141 1.18 -8.65 9.20
CA GLN A 141 0.43 -9.88 8.95
C GLN A 141 -1.06 -9.69 9.26
N GLU A 142 -1.38 -9.06 10.36
CA GLU A 142 -2.77 -8.74 10.72
C GLU A 142 -3.41 -7.83 9.68
N TYR A 143 -2.64 -6.86 9.18
CA TYR A 143 -3.11 -5.95 8.13
C TYR A 143 -3.41 -6.70 6.83
N GLY A 144 -2.50 -7.59 6.43
CA GLY A 144 -2.71 -8.43 5.24
C GLY A 144 -3.98 -9.25 5.34
N LYS A 145 -4.28 -9.81 6.50
CA LYS A 145 -5.50 -10.56 6.73
C LYS A 145 -6.74 -9.68 6.63
N ARG A 146 -6.70 -8.47 7.17
CA ARG A 146 -7.81 -7.52 7.05
C ARG A 146 -8.06 -7.12 5.60
N LEU A 147 -7.00 -6.85 4.87
CA LEU A 147 -7.10 -6.51 3.44
C LEU A 147 -7.71 -7.66 2.65
N ALA A 148 -7.26 -8.88 2.91
CA ALA A 148 -7.80 -10.07 2.25
C ALA A 148 -9.31 -10.20 2.47
N LYS A 149 -9.77 -9.98 3.70
CA LYS A 149 -11.21 -10.02 4.02
C LYS A 149 -12.01 -8.97 3.25
N GLU A 150 -11.48 -7.75 3.15
CA GLU A 150 -12.17 -6.67 2.43
C GLU A 150 -12.24 -6.96 0.93
N ILE A 151 -11.19 -7.52 0.36
CA ILE A 151 -11.13 -7.85 -1.06
C ILE A 151 -12.08 -9.00 -1.40
N GLU A 152 -12.17 -10.00 -0.54
CA GLU A 152 -13.01 -11.19 -0.75
C GLU A 152 -14.52 -10.93 -0.56
N LYS A 153 -14.89 -9.80 0.00
CA LYS A 153 -16.29 -9.40 0.07
C LYS A 153 -16.81 -9.13 -1.34
#